data_e1f82cf97f1099727b3aa97ca15b22f4
#
_entry.id   e1f82cf97f1099727b3aa97ca15b22f4
#
_cell.length_a   1.000
_cell.length_b   1.000
_cell.length_c   1.000
_cell.angle_alpha   90.00
_cell.angle_beta   90.00
_cell.angle_gamma   90.00
#
_symmetry.space_group_name_H-M   'P 1'
#
loop_
_entity.id
_entity.type
_entity.pdbx_description
1 polymer ?
#
loop_
_entity_poly.entity_id
_entity_poly.type
_entity_poly.pdbx_seq_one_letter_code
_entity_poly.pdbx_strand_id
1 'polypeptide(L)'
;MKIYLSKYWIAGHISLVCVEVAVVVATAAFCIEYRDEENILLIICSLVLIGITYYVQSRVIYLLDYVEVSNNQFTQCSFSGKRKRAVNSDEPIYYQIVPLIEGVYSRADFIVLSNQEFSPYRNGSGLAAVCKGASAKGNQIIMPYNQKSRPLLHLRDWHKVCFY
;
A
#
# COMPACT_ATOMS: atom_id res chain seq x y z
N MET A 1 12.87 7.38 10.55
CA MET A 1 12.66 5.90 10.48
C MET A 1 11.58 5.62 9.44
N LYS A 2 11.74 4.52 8.65
CA LYS A 2 10.75 4.15 7.63
C LYS A 2 9.93 2.95 8.09
N ILE A 3 8.59 3.07 8.01
CA ILE A 3 7.63 2.02 8.35
C ILE A 3 6.80 1.73 7.10
N TYR A 4 6.98 0.55 6.51
CA TYR A 4 6.22 0.12 5.33
C TYR A 4 4.82 -0.33 5.72
N LEU A 5 3.82 0.00 4.91
CA LEU A 5 2.42 -0.36 5.14
C LEU A 5 2.25 -1.88 5.24
N SER A 6 2.79 -2.60 4.27
CA SER A 6 2.67 -4.05 4.24
C SER A 6 3.86 -4.68 3.53
N LYS A 7 4.59 -5.53 4.26
CA LYS A 7 5.66 -6.33 3.66
C LYS A 7 5.12 -7.40 2.73
N TYR A 8 3.92 -7.90 3.01
CA TYR A 8 3.24 -8.90 2.20
C TYR A 8 3.00 -8.39 0.77
N TRP A 9 2.45 -7.17 0.64
CA TRP A 9 2.20 -6.56 -0.66
C TRP A 9 3.48 -6.18 -1.40
N ILE A 10 4.53 -5.79 -0.69
CA ILE A 10 5.83 -5.54 -1.31
C ILE A 10 6.39 -6.82 -1.92
N ALA A 11 6.40 -7.92 -1.17
CA ALA A 11 6.86 -9.22 -1.68
C ALA A 11 6.01 -9.70 -2.86
N GLY A 12 4.69 -9.58 -2.78
CA GLY A 12 3.76 -9.92 -3.85
C GLY A 12 4.00 -9.09 -5.12
N HIS A 13 4.24 -7.79 -4.97
CA HIS A 13 4.55 -6.92 -6.11
C HIS A 13 5.88 -7.32 -6.79
N ILE A 14 6.93 -7.56 -6.01
CA ILE A 14 8.22 -8.01 -6.55
C ILE A 14 8.04 -9.33 -7.31
N SER A 15 7.31 -10.29 -6.74
CA SER A 15 7.05 -11.59 -7.40
C SER A 15 6.32 -11.41 -8.72
N LEU A 16 5.30 -10.54 -8.79
CA LEU A 16 4.57 -10.26 -10.03
C LEU A 16 5.48 -9.64 -11.10
N VAL A 17 6.32 -8.68 -10.73
CA VAL A 17 7.29 -8.07 -11.67
C VAL A 17 8.27 -9.12 -12.19
N CYS A 18 8.75 -10.04 -11.34
CA CYS A 18 9.63 -11.13 -11.78
C CYS A 18 8.93 -12.05 -12.79
N VAL A 19 7.65 -12.38 -12.57
CA VAL A 19 6.85 -13.19 -13.50
C VAL A 19 6.66 -12.46 -14.83
N GLU A 20 6.35 -11.16 -14.82
CA GLU A 20 6.21 -10.36 -16.04
C GLU A 20 7.49 -10.35 -16.87
N VAL A 21 8.64 -10.13 -16.23
CA VAL A 21 9.94 -10.16 -16.90
C VAL A 21 10.21 -11.55 -17.48
N ALA A 22 9.94 -12.63 -16.75
CA ALA A 22 10.12 -13.99 -17.23
C ALA A 22 9.24 -14.29 -18.45
N VAL A 23 7.97 -13.85 -18.45
CA VAL A 23 7.05 -13.99 -19.60
C VAL A 23 7.59 -13.25 -20.83
N VAL A 24 8.05 -12.00 -20.67
CA VAL A 24 8.61 -11.22 -21.80
C VAL A 24 9.83 -11.90 -22.38
N VAL A 25 10.76 -12.34 -21.53
CA VAL A 25 12.00 -13.03 -21.96
C VAL A 25 11.68 -14.35 -22.67
N ALA A 26 10.77 -15.16 -22.11
CA ALA A 26 10.38 -16.42 -22.73
C ALA A 26 9.69 -16.22 -24.07
N THR A 27 8.80 -15.24 -24.19
CA THR A 27 8.12 -14.90 -25.44
C THR A 27 9.14 -14.43 -26.49
N ALA A 28 10.06 -13.56 -26.11
CA ALA A 28 11.11 -13.07 -27.03
C ALA A 28 12.02 -14.22 -27.52
N ALA A 29 12.47 -15.09 -26.61
CA ALA A 29 13.28 -16.25 -26.96
C ALA A 29 12.56 -17.18 -27.95
N PHE A 30 11.29 -17.47 -27.66
CA PHE A 30 10.45 -18.32 -28.53
C PHE A 30 10.27 -17.70 -29.93
N CYS A 31 9.99 -16.41 -30.03
CA CYS A 31 9.83 -15.72 -31.30
C CYS A 31 11.14 -15.63 -32.12
N ILE A 32 12.31 -15.71 -31.47
CA ILE A 32 13.59 -15.76 -32.15
C ILE A 32 13.85 -17.15 -32.74
N GLU A 33 13.50 -18.18 -31.98
CA GLU A 33 13.74 -19.59 -32.36
C GLU A 33 12.75 -20.09 -33.40
N TYR A 34 11.49 -19.72 -33.30
CA TYR A 34 10.39 -20.16 -34.19
C TYR A 34 9.79 -18.96 -34.91
N ARG A 35 10.09 -18.82 -36.18
CA ARG A 35 9.63 -17.71 -37.05
C ARG A 35 8.29 -17.98 -37.77
N ASP A 36 7.35 -18.62 -37.11
CA ASP A 36 6.07 -19.00 -37.70
C ASP A 36 4.93 -18.00 -37.40
N GLU A 37 3.86 -18.04 -38.22
CA GLU A 37 2.68 -17.16 -38.06
C GLU A 37 1.97 -17.35 -36.70
N GLU A 38 2.09 -18.52 -36.08
CA GLU A 38 1.53 -18.83 -34.76
C GLU A 38 2.14 -17.99 -33.63
N ASN A 39 3.32 -17.38 -33.84
CA ASN A 39 3.95 -16.50 -32.88
C ASN A 39 3.15 -15.22 -32.61
N ILE A 40 2.31 -14.80 -33.55
CA ILE A 40 1.45 -13.62 -33.36
C ILE A 40 0.46 -13.86 -32.22
N LEU A 41 -0.13 -15.05 -32.13
CA LEU A 41 -1.05 -15.39 -31.04
C LEU A 41 -0.33 -15.39 -29.67
N LEU A 42 0.89 -15.93 -29.60
CA LEU A 42 1.70 -15.95 -28.39
C LEU A 42 2.04 -14.52 -27.91
N ILE A 43 2.42 -13.65 -28.83
CA ILE A 43 2.69 -12.24 -28.53
C ILE A 43 1.42 -11.54 -27.99
N ILE A 44 0.28 -11.75 -28.63
CA ILE A 44 -0.99 -11.16 -28.18
C ILE A 44 -1.36 -11.66 -26.78
N CYS A 45 -1.27 -12.96 -26.52
CA CYS A 45 -1.53 -13.54 -25.20
C CYS A 45 -0.61 -12.96 -24.13
N SER A 46 0.68 -12.80 -24.43
CA SER A 46 1.66 -12.21 -23.51
C SER A 46 1.35 -10.75 -23.20
N LEU A 47 0.99 -9.95 -24.20
CA LEU A 47 0.59 -8.56 -24.02
C LEU A 47 -0.69 -8.42 -23.17
N VAL A 48 -1.67 -9.30 -23.39
CA VAL A 48 -2.91 -9.33 -22.59
C VAL A 48 -2.58 -9.67 -21.14
N LEU A 49 -1.73 -10.66 -20.88
CA LEU A 49 -1.32 -11.04 -19.53
C LEU A 49 -0.61 -9.89 -18.82
N ILE A 50 0.35 -9.25 -19.47
CA ILE A 50 1.06 -8.07 -18.93
C ILE A 50 0.07 -6.93 -18.66
N GLY A 51 -0.89 -6.69 -19.55
CA GLY A 51 -1.92 -5.69 -19.35
C GLY A 51 -2.81 -5.94 -18.13
N ILE A 52 -3.19 -7.20 -17.89
CA ILE A 52 -3.98 -7.61 -16.73
C ILE A 52 -3.18 -7.42 -15.44
N THR A 53 -1.93 -7.89 -15.40
CA THR A 53 -1.07 -7.77 -14.21
C THR A 53 -0.77 -6.32 -13.90
N TYR A 54 -0.46 -5.49 -14.88
CA TYR A 54 -0.29 -4.04 -14.73
C TYR A 54 -1.55 -3.38 -14.16
N TYR A 55 -2.74 -3.74 -14.67
CA TYR A 55 -4.00 -3.22 -14.16
C TYR A 55 -4.20 -3.56 -12.69
N VAL A 56 -3.96 -4.82 -12.29
CA VAL A 56 -4.05 -5.25 -10.88
C VAL A 56 -3.05 -4.49 -10.01
N GLN A 57 -1.80 -4.39 -10.44
CA GLN A 57 -0.76 -3.66 -9.70
C GLN A 57 -1.11 -2.18 -9.51
N SER A 58 -1.63 -1.52 -10.55
CA SER A 58 -2.03 -0.11 -10.47
C SER A 58 -3.13 0.15 -9.42
N ARG A 59 -3.97 -0.86 -9.14
CA ARG A 59 -5.06 -0.77 -8.14
C ARG A 59 -4.58 -0.89 -6.70
N VAL A 60 -3.40 -1.48 -6.48
CA VAL A 60 -2.87 -1.77 -5.14
C VAL A 60 -1.55 -1.04 -4.83
N ILE A 61 -1.08 -0.22 -5.77
CA ILE A 61 0.23 0.47 -5.66
C ILE A 61 0.36 1.33 -4.40
N TYR A 62 -0.74 1.87 -3.86
CA TYR A 62 -0.74 2.62 -2.61
C TYR A 62 -0.47 1.76 -1.37
N LEU A 63 -0.57 0.43 -1.47
CA LEU A 63 -0.20 -0.49 -0.41
C LEU A 63 1.33 -0.67 -0.29
N LEU A 64 2.08 -0.20 -1.28
CA LEU A 64 3.54 -0.15 -1.27
C LEU A 64 4.08 1.10 -0.58
N ASP A 65 3.22 2.03 -0.20
CA ASP A 65 3.60 3.25 0.50
C ASP A 65 4.29 2.93 1.84
N TYR A 66 5.07 3.88 2.32
CA TYR A 66 5.67 3.82 3.64
C TYR A 66 5.46 5.14 4.39
N VAL A 67 5.55 5.09 5.70
CA VAL A 67 5.54 6.28 6.57
C VAL A 67 6.94 6.52 7.06
N GLU A 68 7.45 7.72 6.82
CA GLU A 68 8.68 8.22 7.38
C GLU A 68 8.37 8.98 8.67
N VAL A 69 9.00 8.55 9.76
CA VAL A 69 8.85 9.20 11.07
C VAL A 69 10.08 10.03 11.33
N SER A 70 9.91 11.31 11.45
CA SER A 70 10.89 12.29 11.94
C SER A 70 10.43 12.83 13.29
N ASN A 71 11.26 13.65 13.97
CA ASN A 71 11.04 14.04 15.36
C ASN A 71 9.68 14.69 15.63
N ASN A 72 9.15 15.45 14.66
CA ASN A 72 7.88 16.18 14.83
C ASN A 72 6.88 15.92 13.69
N GLN A 73 7.07 14.87 12.88
CA GLN A 73 6.23 14.67 11.71
C GLN A 73 6.17 13.21 11.28
N PHE A 74 4.95 12.79 10.94
CA PHE A 74 4.67 11.55 10.21
C PHE A 74 4.43 11.90 8.75
N THR A 75 5.26 11.38 7.85
CA THR A 75 5.12 11.69 6.42
C THR A 75 4.85 10.40 5.64
N GLN A 76 3.71 10.31 4.97
CA GLN A 76 3.45 9.21 4.05
C GLN A 76 4.12 9.49 2.71
N CYS A 77 4.93 8.56 2.27
CA CYS A 77 5.65 8.59 1.01
C CYS A 77 5.19 7.45 0.10
N SER A 78 5.17 7.70 -1.21
CA SER A 78 5.04 6.61 -2.18
C SER A 78 6.28 5.73 -2.18
N PHE A 79 6.17 4.54 -2.75
CA PHE A 79 7.33 3.64 -2.94
C PHE A 79 8.50 4.33 -3.67
N SER A 80 8.21 5.23 -4.61
CA SER A 80 9.21 6.05 -5.32
C SER A 80 9.83 7.18 -4.48
N GLY A 81 9.44 7.34 -3.21
CA GLY A 81 9.95 8.38 -2.33
C GLY A 81 9.23 9.73 -2.40
N LYS A 82 8.23 9.88 -3.28
CA LYS A 82 7.45 11.13 -3.37
C LYS A 82 6.59 11.28 -2.11
N ARG A 83 6.74 12.42 -1.42
CA ARG A 83 5.88 12.77 -0.28
C ARG A 83 4.44 12.98 -0.74
N LYS A 84 3.51 12.33 -0.06
CA LYS A 84 2.06 12.43 -0.34
C LYS A 84 1.35 13.29 0.69
N ARG A 85 1.62 13.06 1.98
CA ARG A 85 0.91 13.67 3.11
C ARG A 85 1.81 13.73 4.32
N ALA A 86 1.47 14.63 5.22
CA ALA A 86 2.15 14.77 6.51
C ALA A 86 1.12 15.02 7.62
N VAL A 87 1.39 14.49 8.81
CA VAL A 87 0.71 14.79 10.07
C VAL A 87 1.77 15.33 11.02
N ASN A 88 1.57 16.55 11.51
CA ASN A 88 2.51 17.24 12.38
C ASN A 88 2.20 16.89 13.84
N SER A 89 3.25 16.62 14.62
CA SER A 89 3.11 16.35 16.06
C SER A 89 2.83 17.63 16.87
N ASP A 90 3.12 18.79 16.30
CA ASP A 90 2.90 20.11 16.95
C ASP A 90 1.42 20.56 16.88
N GLU A 91 0.62 19.84 16.12
CA GLU A 91 -0.83 20.07 16.00
C GLU A 91 -1.60 18.95 16.71
N PRO A 92 -2.88 19.18 17.08
CA PRO A 92 -3.72 18.12 17.62
C PRO A 92 -3.75 16.91 16.68
N ILE A 93 -3.51 15.72 17.23
CA ILE A 93 -3.55 14.47 16.46
C ILE A 93 -4.79 13.68 16.86
N TYR A 94 -5.59 13.35 15.88
CA TYR A 94 -6.71 12.42 15.97
C TYR A 94 -6.26 11.06 15.49
N TYR A 95 -6.60 9.98 16.22
CA TYR A 95 -6.20 8.65 15.84
C TYR A 95 -7.30 7.61 16.04
N GLN A 96 -7.22 6.55 15.26
CA GLN A 96 -8.00 5.33 15.45
C GLN A 96 -7.11 4.11 15.23
N ILE A 97 -7.18 3.13 16.13
CA ILE A 97 -6.58 1.82 15.90
C ILE A 97 -7.66 0.92 15.34
N VAL A 98 -7.43 0.34 14.18
CA VAL A 98 -8.39 -0.47 13.42
C VAL A 98 -7.77 -1.79 13.03
N PRO A 99 -8.36 -2.93 13.38
CA PRO A 99 -7.98 -4.22 12.82
C PRO A 99 -8.45 -4.31 11.38
N LEU A 100 -7.52 -4.27 10.43
CA LEU A 100 -7.79 -4.32 9.00
C LEU A 100 -7.41 -5.67 8.41
N ILE A 101 -8.10 -6.07 7.34
CA ILE A 101 -7.76 -7.25 6.55
C ILE A 101 -6.66 -6.85 5.57
N GLU A 102 -5.46 -7.40 5.77
CA GLU A 102 -4.28 -7.14 4.94
C GLU A 102 -4.24 -8.02 3.69
N GLY A 103 -4.70 -9.25 3.78
CA GLY A 103 -4.76 -10.24 2.70
C GLY A 103 -5.95 -11.16 2.89
N VAL A 104 -6.00 -12.26 2.14
CA VAL A 104 -7.16 -13.18 2.14
C VAL A 104 -7.46 -13.75 3.53
N TYR A 105 -6.41 -14.00 4.34
CA TYR A 105 -6.54 -14.65 5.66
C TYR A 105 -5.82 -13.93 6.80
N SER A 106 -5.19 -12.78 6.53
CA SER A 106 -4.41 -12.06 7.54
C SER A 106 -5.13 -10.81 8.00
N ARG A 107 -5.19 -10.63 9.32
CA ARG A 107 -5.62 -9.39 9.97
C ARG A 107 -4.43 -8.79 10.70
N ALA A 108 -4.29 -7.49 10.61
CA ALA A 108 -3.29 -6.75 11.35
C ALA A 108 -3.89 -5.45 11.90
N ASP A 109 -3.36 -4.98 13.01
CA ASP A 109 -3.75 -3.70 13.56
C ASP A 109 -3.03 -2.58 12.82
N PHE A 110 -3.79 -1.59 12.40
CA PHE A 110 -3.30 -0.37 11.79
C PHE A 110 -3.76 0.83 12.61
N ILE A 111 -2.95 1.88 12.60
CA ILE A 111 -3.34 3.17 13.15
C ILE A 111 -3.53 4.16 12.01
N VAL A 112 -4.65 4.87 12.07
CA VAL A 112 -4.95 6.01 11.20
C VAL A 112 -4.69 7.28 11.98
N LEU A 113 -3.93 8.20 11.42
CA LEU A 113 -3.55 9.49 12.01
C LEU A 113 -4.03 10.64 11.15
N SER A 114 -4.45 11.74 11.78
CA SER A 114 -4.83 12.98 11.09
C SER A 114 -4.66 14.16 12.05
N ASN A 115 -4.34 15.36 11.53
CA ASN A 115 -4.46 16.60 12.29
C ASN A 115 -5.90 17.15 12.31
N GLN A 116 -6.84 16.51 11.65
CA GLN A 116 -8.26 16.85 11.64
C GLN A 116 -9.10 15.67 12.08
N GLU A 117 -10.21 15.95 12.74
CA GLU A 117 -11.17 14.91 13.10
C GLU A 117 -11.71 14.22 11.84
N PHE A 118 -11.91 12.90 11.93
CA PHE A 118 -12.37 12.09 10.80
C PHE A 118 -13.42 11.07 11.23
N SER A 119 -14.25 10.66 10.28
CA SER A 119 -15.22 9.59 10.52
C SER A 119 -14.52 8.26 10.73
N PRO A 120 -14.86 7.51 11.79
CA PRO A 120 -14.18 6.28 12.14
C PRO A 120 -14.30 5.20 11.05
N TYR A 121 -13.26 4.43 10.89
CA TYR A 121 -13.22 3.27 10.01
C TYR A 121 -13.79 2.02 10.70
N ARG A 122 -14.49 1.21 9.94
CA ARG A 122 -15.12 -0.01 10.43
C ARG A 122 -14.09 -1.12 10.65
N ASN A 123 -14.20 -1.83 11.76
CA ASN A 123 -13.39 -3.02 12.02
C ASN A 123 -13.58 -4.08 10.94
N GLY A 124 -12.49 -4.72 10.51
CA GLY A 124 -12.53 -5.75 9.46
C GLY A 124 -12.65 -5.20 8.05
N SER A 125 -12.55 -3.89 7.83
CA SER A 125 -12.41 -3.32 6.50
C SER A 125 -11.11 -3.80 5.84
N GLY A 126 -11.13 -3.97 4.52
CA GLY A 126 -9.90 -4.26 3.77
C GLY A 126 -8.92 -3.08 3.81
N LEU A 127 -7.63 -3.36 4.05
CA LEU A 127 -6.57 -2.34 4.07
C LEU A 127 -6.61 -1.49 2.80
N ALA A 128 -6.82 -2.11 1.66
CA ALA A 128 -6.94 -1.46 0.36
C ALA A 128 -8.03 -0.38 0.34
N ALA A 129 -9.22 -0.68 0.86
CA ALA A 129 -10.35 0.25 0.88
C ALA A 129 -10.08 1.44 1.81
N VAL A 130 -9.47 1.18 2.97
CA VAL A 130 -9.11 2.23 3.94
C VAL A 130 -8.03 3.14 3.37
N CYS A 131 -6.99 2.60 2.76
CA CYS A 131 -5.95 3.39 2.10
C CYS A 131 -6.49 4.25 0.95
N LYS A 132 -7.41 3.71 0.14
CA LYS A 132 -8.08 4.46 -0.92
C LYS A 132 -8.92 5.61 -0.33
N GLY A 133 -9.70 5.34 0.72
CA GLY A 133 -10.50 6.34 1.42
C GLY A 133 -9.65 7.46 2.03
N ALA A 134 -8.58 7.10 2.73
CA ALA A 134 -7.61 8.06 3.27
C ALA A 134 -6.93 8.87 2.16
N SER A 135 -6.65 8.24 1.00
CA SER A 135 -6.09 8.90 -0.16
C SER A 135 -7.01 9.96 -0.74
N ALA A 136 -8.29 9.70 -0.80
CA ALA A 136 -9.28 10.64 -1.30
C ALA A 136 -9.45 11.86 -0.38
N LYS A 137 -9.34 11.67 0.94
CA LYS A 137 -9.47 12.74 1.94
C LYS A 137 -8.22 13.64 2.06
N GLY A 138 -7.05 13.15 1.66
CA GLY A 138 -5.81 13.93 1.57
C GLY A 138 -5.10 14.25 2.89
N ASN A 139 -5.74 14.07 4.05
CA ASN A 139 -5.26 14.49 5.37
C ASN A 139 -5.03 13.35 6.36
N GLN A 140 -5.08 12.09 5.91
CA GLN A 140 -4.95 10.92 6.77
C GLN A 140 -3.74 10.09 6.38
N ILE A 141 -3.04 9.59 7.39
CA ILE A 141 -1.90 8.67 7.27
C ILE A 141 -2.29 7.34 7.90
N ILE A 142 -1.91 6.25 7.25
CA ILE A 142 -2.15 4.90 7.75
C ILE A 142 -0.80 4.21 7.91
N MET A 143 -0.57 3.57 9.05
CA MET A 143 0.61 2.75 9.26
C MET A 143 0.30 1.53 10.14
N PRO A 144 1.10 0.45 10.04
CA PRO A 144 0.95 -0.71 10.92
C PRO A 144 1.12 -0.33 12.39
N TYR A 145 0.24 -0.84 13.24
CA TYR A 145 0.31 -0.69 14.70
C TYR A 145 0.95 -1.95 15.31
N ASN A 146 2.27 -1.97 15.40
CA ASN A 146 3.05 -3.12 15.85
C ASN A 146 4.12 -2.71 16.87
N GLN A 147 4.93 -3.66 17.33
CA GLN A 147 6.00 -3.40 18.31
C GLN A 147 6.99 -2.31 17.90
N LYS A 148 7.21 -2.08 16.58
CA LYS A 148 8.11 -1.05 16.08
C LYS A 148 7.48 0.34 16.05
N SER A 149 6.18 0.43 15.77
CA SER A 149 5.46 1.69 15.68
C SER A 149 4.96 2.19 17.04
N ARG A 150 4.56 1.29 17.95
CA ARG A 150 4.03 1.64 19.28
C ARG A 150 4.89 2.62 20.08
N PRO A 151 6.23 2.45 20.19
CA PRO A 151 7.06 3.36 20.96
C PRO A 151 7.13 4.78 20.40
N LEU A 152 6.79 4.97 19.12
CA LEU A 152 6.81 6.25 18.44
C LEU A 152 5.53 7.07 18.64
N LEU A 153 4.52 6.47 19.29
CA LEU A 153 3.18 7.00 19.38
C LEU A 153 2.89 7.42 20.81
N HIS A 154 2.79 8.71 21.06
CA HIS A 154 2.41 9.28 22.36
C HIS A 154 0.89 9.34 22.49
N LEU A 155 0.22 8.18 22.41
CA LEU A 155 -1.26 8.07 22.35
C LEU A 155 -1.99 8.75 23.50
N ARG A 156 -1.35 9.01 24.64
CA ARG A 156 -1.96 9.68 25.80
C ARG A 156 -2.31 11.13 25.52
N ASP A 157 -1.55 11.77 24.62
CA ASP A 157 -1.69 13.17 24.28
C ASP A 157 -2.54 13.40 23.03
N TRP A 158 -3.08 12.31 22.43
CA TRP A 158 -3.79 12.35 21.17
C TRP A 158 -5.28 12.05 21.34
N HIS A 159 -6.10 12.61 20.46
CA HIS A 159 -7.54 12.45 20.48
C HIS A 159 -7.97 11.14 19.81
N LYS A 160 -8.55 10.23 20.58
CA LYS A 160 -9.06 8.97 20.06
C LYS A 160 -10.39 9.16 19.36
N VAL A 161 -10.47 8.75 18.09
CA VAL A 161 -11.72 8.70 17.32
C VAL A 161 -12.41 7.36 17.61
N CYS A 162 -13.64 7.39 18.10
CA CYS A 162 -14.45 6.22 18.44
C CYS A 162 -15.72 6.17 17.58
N PHE A 163 -16.24 4.95 17.34
CA PHE A 163 -17.61 4.78 16.90
C PHE A 163 -18.54 5.10 18.07
N TYR A 164 -19.53 5.96 17.85
CA TYR A 164 -20.69 6.13 18.70
C TYR A 164 -21.85 5.32 18.16
#